data_017f56c0023903982c5fd62c7540d7ac
#
_entry.id   017f56c0023903982c5fd62c7540d7ac
#
_cell.length_a   1.000
_cell.length_b   1.000
_cell.length_c   1.000
_cell.angle_alpha   90.00
_cell.angle_beta   90.00
_cell.angle_gamma   90.00
#
_symmetry.space_group_name_H-M   'P 1'
#
loop_
_entity.id
_entity.type
_entity.pdbx_description
1 polymer ?
#
loop_
_entity_poly.entity_id
_entity_poly.type
_entity_poly.pdbx_seq_one_letter_code
_entity_poly.pdbx_strand_id
1 'polypeptide(L)'
;MHKILLFLFAVLIANILPTFAEEQYVDPVFGDTIDRTDEDFVTVSLLVADPGAASYSVFGHACLRMQCPAFDMDYCFSYESESVKNRIGDYLAGNLKMGLFAVPVKDYCDGYREEGRGVYEYKLNLPSEAEQNLWRILDEHVAKGSILPYDYFKRGCAITCVQFVEEALGDTRIQYDASLLQREATSKEIVLNHCNRFPWSGFAFAFLAAGESEQLVSGAEQLCVPAELVQAWKKASINGVPLLAQEPVLLVEGVPQWDDSWFTPMLLAWLILCLAIANIFWNKPYCDWLMLLAQTVVGAAMMYLICFSNLCCTSWNWLLIPFNPLPAIFWYWRKYWALPYACVMMGWCLAMATNLLWGHVMVGWSHILLVLAWSLIVLKQSPWVCTLLSHKK
;
A
#
# COMPACT_ATOMS: atom_id res chain seq x y z
N MET A 1 -62.39 -12.03 -26.06
CA MET A 1 -61.24 -12.35 -26.93
C MET A 1 -59.90 -11.92 -26.34
N HIS A 2 -59.70 -10.70 -25.82
CA HIS A 2 -58.40 -10.24 -25.30
C HIS A 2 -57.81 -11.08 -24.13
N LYS A 3 -58.62 -11.57 -23.20
CA LYS A 3 -58.15 -12.39 -22.08
C LYS A 3 -57.68 -13.79 -22.46
N ILE A 4 -58.24 -14.37 -23.52
CA ILE A 4 -57.84 -15.69 -24.04
C ILE A 4 -56.49 -15.56 -24.79
N LEU A 5 -56.28 -14.45 -25.49
CA LEU A 5 -55.03 -14.19 -26.21
C LEU A 5 -53.87 -13.96 -25.23
N LEU A 6 -54.09 -13.25 -24.10
CA LEU A 6 -53.11 -13.05 -23.02
C LEU A 6 -52.77 -14.35 -22.32
N PHE A 7 -53.73 -15.24 -22.11
CA PHE A 7 -53.49 -16.55 -21.52
C PHE A 7 -52.68 -17.46 -22.41
N LEU A 8 -53.00 -17.48 -23.75
CA LEU A 8 -52.26 -18.24 -24.75
C LEU A 8 -50.84 -17.69 -24.89
N PHE A 9 -50.62 -16.37 -24.79
CA PHE A 9 -49.31 -15.75 -24.86
C PHE A 9 -48.45 -16.07 -23.64
N ALA A 10 -49.07 -16.10 -22.42
CA ALA A 10 -48.41 -16.49 -21.17
C ALA A 10 -48.03 -17.98 -21.17
N VAL A 11 -48.88 -18.86 -21.72
CA VAL A 11 -48.56 -20.30 -21.87
C VAL A 11 -47.45 -20.53 -22.93
N LEU A 12 -47.43 -19.72 -24.00
CA LEU A 12 -46.38 -19.79 -25.00
C LEU A 12 -45.01 -19.33 -24.43
N ILE A 13 -44.97 -18.27 -23.63
CA ILE A 13 -43.75 -17.78 -22.98
C ILE A 13 -43.27 -18.78 -21.93
N ALA A 14 -44.15 -19.42 -21.15
CA ALA A 14 -43.78 -20.45 -20.17
C ALA A 14 -43.15 -21.71 -20.83
N ASN A 15 -43.43 -21.99 -22.12
CA ASN A 15 -42.83 -23.09 -22.82
C ASN A 15 -41.57 -22.68 -23.65
N ILE A 16 -41.23 -21.39 -23.69
CA ILE A 16 -40.03 -20.86 -24.38
C ILE A 16 -38.92 -20.51 -23.37
N LEU A 17 -39.24 -20.41 -22.07
CA LEU A 17 -38.17 -20.35 -21.05
C LEU A 17 -37.46 -21.71 -21.05
N PRO A 18 -36.19 -21.77 -21.43
CA PRO A 18 -35.44 -23.00 -21.21
C PRO A 18 -35.53 -23.27 -19.70
N THR A 19 -36.12 -24.39 -19.32
CA THR A 19 -35.78 -25.01 -18.04
C THR A 19 -34.26 -25.17 -18.13
N PHE A 20 -33.54 -24.35 -17.42
CA PHE A 20 -32.17 -24.68 -17.06
C PHE A 20 -32.29 -25.94 -16.18
N ALA A 21 -32.36 -27.09 -16.81
CA ALA A 21 -31.91 -28.30 -16.18
C ALA A 21 -30.43 -27.98 -15.85
N GLU A 22 -30.06 -28.07 -14.60
CA GLU A 22 -28.66 -28.13 -14.20
C GLU A 22 -28.04 -29.25 -15.06
N GLU A 23 -27.33 -28.84 -16.11
CA GLU A 23 -26.54 -29.78 -16.89
C GLU A 23 -25.47 -30.28 -15.93
N GLN A 24 -25.63 -31.50 -15.42
CA GLN A 24 -24.59 -32.19 -14.71
C GLN A 24 -23.38 -32.22 -15.63
N TYR A 25 -22.34 -31.48 -15.26
CA TYR A 25 -21.09 -31.52 -16.01
C TYR A 25 -20.52 -32.94 -15.89
N VAL A 26 -20.39 -33.62 -17.02
CA VAL A 26 -19.72 -34.90 -17.12
C VAL A 26 -18.30 -34.61 -17.56
N ASP A 27 -17.32 -34.97 -16.75
CA ASP A 27 -15.92 -34.85 -17.12
C ASP A 27 -15.63 -35.66 -18.39
N PRO A 28 -15.17 -35.04 -19.50
CA PRO A 28 -14.95 -35.71 -20.74
C PRO A 28 -13.81 -36.75 -20.72
N VAL A 29 -12.97 -36.72 -19.69
CA VAL A 29 -11.81 -37.61 -19.52
C VAL A 29 -12.16 -38.80 -18.64
N PHE A 30 -12.86 -38.57 -17.53
CA PHE A 30 -13.14 -39.60 -16.51
C PHE A 30 -14.58 -40.12 -16.55
N GLY A 31 -15.48 -39.46 -17.22
CA GLY A 31 -16.88 -39.89 -17.38
C GLY A 31 -17.73 -39.80 -16.10
N ASP A 32 -17.18 -39.22 -15.02
CA ASP A 32 -17.86 -39.08 -13.72
C ASP A 32 -18.67 -37.78 -13.69
N THR A 33 -19.84 -37.85 -13.03
CA THR A 33 -20.63 -36.66 -12.72
C THR A 33 -20.00 -35.91 -11.56
N ILE A 34 -19.57 -34.68 -11.81
CA ILE A 34 -19.02 -33.79 -10.79
C ILE A 34 -20.18 -32.99 -10.19
N ASP A 35 -20.40 -33.16 -8.90
CA ASP A 35 -21.38 -32.36 -8.15
C ASP A 35 -20.74 -31.02 -7.74
N ARG A 36 -21.13 -29.94 -8.45
CA ARG A 36 -20.68 -28.57 -8.18
C ARG A 36 -21.36 -27.96 -6.98
N THR A 37 -22.37 -28.60 -6.42
CA THR A 37 -23.08 -28.13 -5.22
C THR A 37 -22.45 -28.65 -3.94
N ASP A 38 -21.44 -29.54 -4.05
CA ASP A 38 -20.66 -30.00 -2.91
C ASP A 38 -19.95 -28.81 -2.25
N GLU A 39 -20.06 -28.68 -0.94
CA GLU A 39 -19.43 -27.61 -0.18
C GLU A 39 -17.90 -27.59 -0.33
N ASP A 40 -17.29 -28.76 -0.59
CA ASP A 40 -15.85 -28.90 -0.82
C ASP A 40 -15.44 -28.89 -2.31
N PHE A 41 -16.37 -28.60 -3.24
CA PHE A 41 -16.05 -28.58 -4.68
C PHE A 41 -14.95 -27.57 -5.00
N VAL A 42 -15.07 -26.34 -4.49
CA VAL A 42 -14.02 -25.31 -4.51
C VAL A 42 -13.81 -24.83 -3.09
N THR A 43 -12.58 -24.71 -2.67
CA THR A 43 -12.25 -24.10 -1.38
C THR A 43 -11.33 -22.90 -1.58
N VAL A 44 -11.57 -21.86 -0.81
CA VAL A 44 -10.82 -20.61 -0.87
C VAL A 44 -10.06 -20.37 0.42
N SER A 45 -8.82 -19.96 0.29
CA SER A 45 -8.00 -19.53 1.43
C SER A 45 -7.29 -18.21 1.11
N LEU A 46 -7.07 -17.41 2.13
CA LEU A 46 -6.13 -16.29 2.09
C LEU A 46 -4.75 -16.80 2.48
N LEU A 47 -3.76 -16.64 1.61
CA LEU A 47 -2.35 -16.85 1.97
C LEU A 47 -1.71 -15.53 2.34
N VAL A 48 -0.97 -15.53 3.44
CA VAL A 48 -0.22 -14.36 3.91
C VAL A 48 1.22 -14.74 4.19
N ALA A 49 2.13 -14.06 3.50
CA ALA A 49 3.56 -14.20 3.73
C ALA A 49 4.08 -13.15 4.71
N ASP A 50 5.01 -13.54 5.55
CA ASP A 50 5.68 -12.67 6.52
C ASP A 50 6.40 -11.49 5.85
N PRO A 51 6.59 -10.36 6.58
CA PRO A 51 7.46 -9.28 6.15
C PRO A 51 8.88 -9.75 5.81
N GLY A 52 9.48 -9.11 4.81
CA GLY A 52 10.85 -9.37 4.38
C GLY A 52 11.72 -8.09 4.39
N ALA A 53 13.03 -8.24 4.44
CA ALA A 53 13.98 -7.13 4.52
C ALA A 53 14.07 -6.29 3.22
N ALA A 54 13.66 -6.84 2.08
CA ALA A 54 13.63 -6.11 0.82
C ALA A 54 12.52 -5.05 0.81
N SER A 55 12.77 -3.90 0.19
CA SER A 55 11.85 -2.75 0.21
C SER A 55 10.44 -3.06 -0.33
N TYR A 56 10.31 -4.01 -1.25
CA TYR A 56 9.02 -4.44 -1.80
C TYR A 56 8.26 -5.41 -0.88
N SER A 57 8.92 -6.01 0.10
CA SER A 57 8.37 -7.05 0.98
C SER A 57 8.15 -6.61 2.43
N VAL A 58 8.37 -5.33 2.74
CA VAL A 58 8.26 -4.73 4.09
C VAL A 58 6.94 -5.03 4.80
N PHE A 59 5.85 -5.12 4.04
CA PHE A 59 4.50 -5.35 4.59
C PHE A 59 4.04 -6.80 4.47
N GLY A 60 4.92 -7.70 4.03
CA GLY A 60 4.52 -9.05 3.66
C GLY A 60 3.85 -9.11 2.30
N HIS A 61 3.04 -10.13 2.08
CA HIS A 61 2.24 -10.28 0.86
C HIS A 61 0.94 -11.02 1.18
N ALA A 62 -0.10 -10.79 0.39
CA ALA A 62 -1.37 -11.50 0.48
C ALA A 62 -1.82 -11.95 -0.90
N CYS A 63 -2.34 -13.18 -1.00
CA CYS A 63 -2.98 -13.68 -2.22
C CYS A 63 -4.11 -14.65 -1.88
N LEU A 64 -4.96 -14.96 -2.86
CA LEU A 64 -6.04 -15.93 -2.72
C LEU A 64 -5.58 -17.28 -3.26
N ARG A 65 -5.72 -18.35 -2.48
CA ARG A 65 -5.54 -19.73 -2.90
C ARG A 65 -6.89 -20.32 -3.24
N MET A 66 -6.97 -20.95 -4.41
CA MET A 66 -8.14 -21.69 -4.88
C MET A 66 -7.76 -23.15 -5.05
N GLN A 67 -8.53 -24.04 -4.43
CA GLN A 67 -8.35 -25.48 -4.58
C GLN A 67 -9.62 -26.10 -5.16
N CYS A 68 -9.47 -26.99 -6.12
CA CYS A 68 -10.53 -27.83 -6.64
C CYS A 68 -10.00 -29.24 -6.79
N PRO A 69 -10.19 -30.12 -5.79
CA PRO A 69 -9.69 -31.49 -5.81
C PRO A 69 -10.23 -32.29 -7.01
N ALA A 70 -11.47 -32.02 -7.42
CA ALA A 70 -12.09 -32.70 -8.56
C ALA A 70 -11.33 -32.51 -9.88
N PHE A 71 -10.58 -31.42 -10.01
CA PHE A 71 -9.79 -31.10 -11.21
C PHE A 71 -8.27 -31.11 -10.96
N ASP A 72 -7.82 -31.61 -9.81
CA ASP A 72 -6.40 -31.56 -9.38
C ASP A 72 -5.81 -30.15 -9.49
N MET A 73 -6.59 -29.14 -9.11
CA MET A 73 -6.20 -27.73 -9.18
C MET A 73 -5.90 -27.16 -7.80
N ASP A 74 -4.73 -26.52 -7.68
CA ASP A 74 -4.27 -25.86 -6.47
C ASP A 74 -3.37 -24.67 -6.84
N TYR A 75 -3.97 -23.47 -6.93
CA TYR A 75 -3.31 -22.28 -7.41
C TYR A 75 -3.46 -21.09 -6.46
N CYS A 76 -2.40 -20.32 -6.35
CA CYS A 76 -2.42 -18.96 -5.79
C CYS A 76 -2.71 -17.95 -6.89
N PHE A 77 -3.69 -17.10 -6.66
CA PHE A 77 -3.97 -15.93 -7.49
C PHE A 77 -3.34 -14.72 -6.80
N SER A 78 -2.16 -14.36 -7.30
CA SER A 78 -1.31 -13.32 -6.72
C SER A 78 -1.38 -12.06 -7.56
N TYR A 79 -1.67 -10.92 -6.92
CA TYR A 79 -1.68 -9.62 -7.56
C TYR A 79 -0.31 -8.96 -7.38
N GLU A 80 0.45 -8.88 -8.47
CA GLU A 80 1.85 -8.50 -8.44
C GLU A 80 2.16 -7.39 -9.43
N SER A 81 3.17 -6.58 -9.08
CA SER A 81 3.69 -5.56 -10.00
C SER A 81 4.76 -6.15 -10.92
N GLU A 82 4.90 -5.55 -12.09
CA GLU A 82 6.09 -5.76 -12.93
C GLU A 82 7.35 -5.45 -12.12
N SER A 83 8.45 -6.16 -12.42
CA SER A 83 9.72 -5.95 -11.73
C SER A 83 10.21 -4.50 -11.86
N VAL A 84 10.51 -3.89 -10.71
CA VAL A 84 11.13 -2.55 -10.63
C VAL A 84 12.59 -2.57 -11.07
N LYS A 85 13.22 -3.76 -11.12
CA LYS A 85 14.62 -3.93 -11.50
C LYS A 85 14.87 -3.34 -12.89
N ASN A 86 15.75 -2.36 -12.98
CA ASN A 86 16.06 -1.57 -14.19
C ASN A 86 14.92 -0.67 -14.72
N ARG A 87 13.84 -0.47 -13.96
CA ARG A 87 12.66 0.33 -14.34
C ARG A 87 12.27 1.37 -13.28
N ILE A 88 13.26 1.85 -12.52
CA ILE A 88 13.05 2.88 -11.48
C ILE A 88 12.35 4.13 -12.03
N GLY A 89 12.68 4.54 -13.26
CA GLY A 89 12.04 5.67 -13.92
C GLY A 89 10.53 5.46 -14.13
N ASP A 90 10.13 4.27 -14.60
CA ASP A 90 8.72 3.90 -14.77
C ASP A 90 8.00 3.83 -13.43
N TYR A 91 8.65 3.30 -12.41
CA TYR A 91 8.09 3.27 -11.04
C TYR A 91 7.81 4.69 -10.53
N LEU A 92 8.81 5.58 -10.60
CA LEU A 92 8.66 6.97 -10.15
C LEU A 92 7.67 7.76 -11.00
N ALA A 93 7.54 7.43 -12.28
CA ALA A 93 6.53 8.01 -13.16
C ALA A 93 5.12 7.44 -12.91
N GLY A 94 4.96 6.38 -12.10
CA GLY A 94 3.67 5.71 -11.89
C GLY A 94 3.20 4.92 -13.11
N ASN A 95 4.13 4.46 -13.96
CA ASN A 95 3.84 3.72 -15.18
C ASN A 95 3.99 2.21 -15.02
N LEU A 96 4.37 1.73 -13.84
CA LEU A 96 4.37 0.31 -13.55
C LEU A 96 2.96 -0.24 -13.62
N LYS A 97 2.87 -1.45 -14.13
CA LYS A 97 1.62 -2.17 -14.26
C LYS A 97 1.57 -3.27 -13.22
N MET A 98 0.37 -3.53 -12.73
CA MET A 98 0.09 -4.67 -11.88
C MET A 98 -0.82 -5.64 -12.63
N GLY A 99 -0.59 -6.92 -12.43
CA GLY A 99 -1.40 -7.99 -13.01
C GLY A 99 -1.74 -9.05 -11.99
N LEU A 100 -2.79 -9.80 -12.27
CA LEU A 100 -3.14 -11.01 -11.55
C LEU A 100 -2.48 -12.20 -12.22
N PHE A 101 -1.74 -12.99 -11.43
CA PHE A 101 -1.04 -14.19 -11.90
C PHE A 101 -1.56 -15.41 -11.15
N ALA A 102 -1.84 -16.48 -11.89
CA ALA A 102 -2.11 -17.80 -11.31
C ALA A 102 -0.79 -18.57 -11.22
N VAL A 103 -0.38 -18.92 -10.00
CA VAL A 103 0.87 -19.63 -9.72
C VAL A 103 0.54 -20.91 -8.96
N PRO A 104 1.07 -22.09 -9.34
CA PRO A 104 0.91 -23.29 -8.53
C PRO A 104 1.34 -23.05 -7.09
N VAL A 105 0.56 -23.49 -6.11
CA VAL A 105 0.85 -23.26 -4.68
C VAL A 105 2.22 -23.76 -4.29
N LYS A 106 2.66 -24.88 -4.88
CA LYS A 106 4.00 -25.43 -4.64
C LYS A 106 5.09 -24.41 -5.00
N ASP A 107 5.01 -23.82 -6.20
CA ASP A 107 6.01 -22.87 -6.70
C ASP A 107 5.98 -21.55 -5.89
N TYR A 108 4.78 -21.11 -5.51
CA TYR A 108 4.59 -19.98 -4.61
C TYR A 108 5.28 -20.21 -3.25
N CYS A 109 5.02 -21.36 -2.62
CA CYS A 109 5.63 -21.70 -1.34
C CYS A 109 7.15 -21.91 -1.45
N ASP A 110 7.64 -22.51 -2.54
CA ASP A 110 9.07 -22.71 -2.77
C ASP A 110 9.80 -21.34 -2.87
N GLY A 111 9.22 -20.36 -3.53
CA GLY A 111 9.77 -19.00 -3.59
C GLY A 111 9.94 -18.36 -2.20
N TYR A 112 8.92 -18.45 -1.34
CA TYR A 112 9.01 -17.91 0.04
C TYR A 112 9.96 -18.72 0.94
N ARG A 113 10.09 -20.01 0.70
CA ARG A 113 11.07 -20.86 1.39
C ARG A 113 12.51 -20.45 1.05
N GLU A 114 12.77 -20.12 -0.22
CA GLU A 114 14.06 -19.59 -0.63
C GLU A 114 14.36 -18.21 0.00
N GLU A 115 13.33 -17.37 0.18
CA GLU A 115 13.46 -16.10 0.88
C GLU A 115 13.56 -16.25 2.41
N GLY A 116 13.31 -17.44 2.98
CA GLY A 116 13.28 -17.69 4.43
C GLY A 116 12.11 -17.01 5.15
N ARG A 117 11.01 -16.73 4.46
CA ARG A 117 9.82 -16.08 4.98
C ARG A 117 8.70 -17.09 5.20
N GLY A 118 7.98 -16.98 6.32
CA GLY A 118 6.83 -17.81 6.62
C GLY A 118 5.64 -17.51 5.72
N VAL A 119 4.83 -18.54 5.42
CA VAL A 119 3.55 -18.40 4.72
C VAL A 119 2.47 -19.07 5.55
N TYR A 120 1.43 -18.34 5.86
CA TYR A 120 0.27 -18.79 6.64
C TYR A 120 -0.97 -18.84 5.76
N GLU A 121 -1.74 -19.91 5.91
CA GLU A 121 -3.02 -20.08 5.22
C GLU A 121 -4.18 -19.87 6.18
N TYR A 122 -5.13 -19.09 5.77
CA TYR A 122 -6.40 -18.80 6.45
C TYR A 122 -7.56 -19.26 5.56
N LYS A 123 -8.16 -20.42 5.85
CA LYS A 123 -9.33 -20.91 5.10
C LYS A 123 -10.51 -19.99 5.32
N LEU A 124 -11.22 -19.61 4.24
CA LEU A 124 -12.39 -18.74 4.28
C LEU A 124 -13.67 -19.57 4.34
N ASN A 125 -14.65 -19.08 5.10
CA ASN A 125 -16.04 -19.59 5.11
C ASN A 125 -16.89 -18.79 4.14
N LEU A 126 -16.70 -19.01 2.85
CA LEU A 126 -17.54 -18.41 1.83
C LEU A 126 -18.71 -19.36 1.49
N PRO A 127 -19.90 -18.83 1.09
CA PRO A 127 -20.91 -19.68 0.46
C PRO A 127 -20.37 -20.30 -0.82
N SER A 128 -20.73 -21.56 -1.12
CA SER A 128 -20.24 -22.29 -2.32
C SER A 128 -20.44 -21.51 -3.63
N GLU A 129 -21.56 -20.80 -3.76
CA GLU A 129 -21.82 -19.93 -4.90
C GLU A 129 -20.78 -18.81 -5.00
N ALA A 130 -20.40 -18.19 -3.87
CA ALA A 130 -19.39 -17.13 -3.85
C ALA A 130 -18.00 -17.68 -4.18
N GLU A 131 -17.64 -18.88 -3.74
CA GLU A 131 -16.37 -19.53 -4.08
C GLU A 131 -16.26 -19.80 -5.59
N GLN A 132 -17.32 -20.32 -6.20
CA GLN A 132 -17.37 -20.55 -7.65
C GLN A 132 -17.35 -19.23 -8.44
N ASN A 133 -18.06 -18.21 -7.98
CA ASN A 133 -18.04 -16.88 -8.57
C ASN A 133 -16.65 -16.26 -8.48
N LEU A 134 -15.97 -16.42 -7.35
CA LEU A 134 -14.61 -15.92 -7.15
C LEU A 134 -13.65 -16.57 -8.13
N TRP A 135 -13.73 -17.91 -8.29
CA TRP A 135 -12.92 -18.60 -9.28
C TRP A 135 -13.14 -18.02 -10.68
N ARG A 136 -14.40 -17.90 -11.11
CA ARG A 136 -14.74 -17.35 -12.44
C ARG A 136 -14.16 -15.94 -12.62
N ILE A 137 -14.27 -15.08 -11.61
CA ILE A 137 -13.73 -13.70 -11.64
C ILE A 137 -12.21 -13.74 -11.81
N LEU A 138 -11.52 -14.52 -10.98
CA LEU A 138 -10.06 -14.61 -11.00
C LEU A 138 -9.54 -15.19 -12.32
N ASP A 139 -10.18 -16.25 -12.82
CA ASP A 139 -9.82 -16.87 -14.09
C ASP A 139 -10.03 -15.91 -15.28
N GLU A 140 -11.14 -15.19 -15.31
CA GLU A 140 -11.38 -14.13 -16.30
C GLU A 140 -10.32 -13.03 -16.27
N HIS A 141 -9.90 -12.59 -15.09
CA HIS A 141 -8.86 -11.58 -14.96
C HIS A 141 -7.50 -12.07 -15.46
N VAL A 142 -7.13 -13.32 -15.14
CA VAL A 142 -5.90 -13.95 -15.65
C VAL A 142 -5.98 -14.14 -17.15
N ALA A 143 -7.08 -14.71 -17.68
CA ALA A 143 -7.26 -14.97 -19.10
C ALA A 143 -7.25 -13.70 -19.96
N LYS A 144 -7.83 -12.61 -19.46
CA LYS A 144 -7.82 -11.30 -20.12
C LYS A 144 -6.46 -10.59 -20.01
N GLY A 145 -5.54 -11.08 -19.17
CA GLY A 145 -4.30 -10.39 -18.87
C GLY A 145 -4.56 -8.99 -18.31
N SER A 146 -5.53 -8.87 -17.41
CA SER A 146 -5.95 -7.58 -16.85
C SER A 146 -4.77 -6.88 -16.20
N ILE A 147 -4.32 -5.80 -16.85
CA ILE A 147 -3.20 -4.98 -16.36
C ILE A 147 -3.79 -3.67 -15.87
N LEU A 148 -3.57 -3.39 -14.58
CA LEU A 148 -4.02 -2.17 -13.93
C LEU A 148 -2.83 -1.26 -13.62
N PRO A 149 -3.00 0.07 -13.66
CA PRO A 149 -1.95 0.97 -13.19
C PRO A 149 -1.68 0.73 -11.70
N TYR A 150 -0.41 0.80 -11.35
CA TYR A 150 0.03 0.63 -9.96
C TYR A 150 -0.61 1.69 -9.05
N ASP A 151 -1.22 1.24 -7.96
CA ASP A 151 -1.71 2.10 -6.90
C ASP A 151 -1.53 1.38 -5.56
N TYR A 152 -0.56 1.83 -4.80
CA TYR A 152 -0.16 1.17 -3.56
C TYR A 152 -1.30 1.07 -2.53
N PHE A 153 -2.14 2.09 -2.41
CA PHE A 153 -3.17 2.16 -1.38
C PHE A 153 -4.51 1.55 -1.80
N LYS A 154 -4.89 1.71 -3.08
CA LYS A 154 -6.21 1.29 -3.59
C LYS A 154 -6.18 -0.03 -4.34
N ARG A 155 -4.99 -0.52 -4.72
CA ARG A 155 -4.79 -1.72 -5.56
C ARG A 155 -3.58 -2.54 -5.13
N GLY A 156 -3.23 -2.51 -3.84
CA GLY A 156 -2.22 -3.40 -3.27
C GLY A 156 -2.75 -4.83 -3.14
N CYS A 157 -1.86 -5.79 -2.89
CA CYS A 157 -2.21 -7.20 -2.80
C CYS A 157 -3.34 -7.49 -1.78
N ALA A 158 -3.29 -6.87 -0.61
CA ALA A 158 -4.29 -7.08 0.43
C ALA A 158 -5.67 -6.52 0.04
N ILE A 159 -5.74 -5.26 -0.39
CA ILE A 159 -7.01 -4.62 -0.77
C ILE A 159 -7.65 -5.30 -1.99
N THR A 160 -6.85 -5.82 -2.92
CA THR A 160 -7.33 -6.56 -4.08
C THR A 160 -7.96 -7.89 -3.67
N CYS A 161 -7.40 -8.60 -2.67
CA CYS A 161 -8.07 -9.79 -2.11
C CYS A 161 -9.44 -9.45 -1.54
N VAL A 162 -9.58 -8.33 -0.83
CA VAL A 162 -10.89 -7.87 -0.31
C VAL A 162 -11.86 -7.60 -1.46
N GLN A 163 -11.42 -6.85 -2.47
CA GLN A 163 -12.26 -6.47 -3.61
C GLN A 163 -12.79 -7.68 -4.37
N PHE A 164 -11.95 -8.68 -4.64
CA PHE A 164 -12.38 -9.91 -5.31
C PHE A 164 -13.37 -10.73 -4.48
N VAL A 165 -13.14 -10.84 -3.17
CA VAL A 165 -14.08 -11.56 -2.29
C VAL A 165 -15.41 -10.82 -2.19
N GLU A 166 -15.40 -9.50 -2.06
CA GLU A 166 -16.64 -8.69 -2.02
C GLU A 166 -17.39 -8.72 -3.35
N GLU A 167 -16.68 -8.73 -4.48
CA GLU A 167 -17.27 -8.89 -5.82
C GLU A 167 -17.95 -10.26 -5.97
N ALA A 168 -17.29 -11.32 -5.51
CA ALA A 168 -17.80 -12.67 -5.59
C ALA A 168 -19.04 -12.90 -4.71
N LEU A 169 -19.13 -12.22 -3.59
CA LEU A 169 -20.28 -12.25 -2.67
C LEU A 169 -21.54 -11.54 -3.24
N GLY A 170 -21.39 -10.70 -4.27
CA GLY A 170 -22.50 -9.98 -4.90
C GLY A 170 -23.23 -9.05 -3.94
N ASP A 171 -24.50 -9.37 -3.63
CA ASP A 171 -25.32 -8.56 -2.70
C ASP A 171 -25.02 -8.84 -1.23
N THR A 172 -24.41 -9.97 -0.91
CA THR A 172 -23.96 -10.32 0.44
C THR A 172 -22.76 -9.46 0.83
N ARG A 173 -22.68 -9.05 2.09
CA ARG A 173 -21.59 -8.17 2.56
C ARG A 173 -20.82 -8.81 3.70
N ILE A 174 -19.51 -8.57 3.71
CA ILE A 174 -18.67 -8.86 4.87
C ILE A 174 -19.08 -7.91 5.99
N GLN A 175 -19.41 -8.47 7.15
CA GLN A 175 -19.75 -7.73 8.36
C GLN A 175 -18.47 -7.54 9.17
N TYR A 176 -17.91 -6.34 9.11
CA TYR A 176 -16.72 -5.97 9.85
C TYR A 176 -17.03 -5.59 11.30
N ASP A 177 -16.07 -5.78 12.18
CA ASP A 177 -16.16 -5.38 13.58
C ASP A 177 -16.24 -3.85 13.73
N ALA A 178 -16.95 -3.41 14.78
CA ALA A 178 -17.12 -1.98 15.06
C ALA A 178 -15.81 -1.23 15.24
N SER A 179 -14.75 -1.88 15.72
CA SER A 179 -13.43 -1.26 15.89
C SER A 179 -12.81 -0.82 14.56
N LEU A 180 -13.07 -1.53 13.46
CA LEU A 180 -12.64 -1.13 12.13
C LEU A 180 -13.53 -0.01 11.57
N LEU A 181 -14.85 -0.14 11.74
CA LEU A 181 -15.82 0.81 11.16
C LEU A 181 -15.76 2.19 11.82
N GLN A 182 -15.38 2.25 13.10
CA GLN A 182 -15.24 3.50 13.88
C GLN A 182 -13.83 4.07 13.87
N ARG A 183 -12.86 3.36 13.29
CA ARG A 183 -11.48 3.81 13.22
C ARG A 183 -11.35 4.97 12.22
N GLU A 184 -10.86 6.10 12.70
CA GLU A 184 -10.46 7.23 11.87
C GLU A 184 -8.95 7.14 11.63
N ALA A 185 -8.53 6.83 10.42
CA ALA A 185 -7.12 6.76 10.03
C ALA A 185 -6.95 7.15 8.57
N THR A 186 -5.76 7.62 8.21
CA THR A 186 -5.38 7.79 6.81
C THR A 186 -4.64 6.54 6.32
N SER A 187 -4.66 6.28 5.02
CA SER A 187 -3.87 5.16 4.45
C SER A 187 -2.39 5.32 4.77
N LYS A 188 -1.88 6.54 4.79
CA LYS A 188 -0.49 6.87 5.16
C LYS A 188 -0.18 6.47 6.61
N GLU A 189 -1.04 6.82 7.57
CA GLU A 189 -0.88 6.44 8.98
C GLU A 189 -0.87 4.92 9.16
N ILE A 190 -1.81 4.22 8.49
CA ILE A 190 -1.88 2.75 8.53
C ILE A 190 -0.54 2.14 8.08
N VAL A 191 -0.05 2.56 6.93
CA VAL A 191 1.21 2.05 6.37
C VAL A 191 2.41 2.39 7.27
N LEU A 192 2.51 3.63 7.76
CA LEU A 192 3.62 4.05 8.62
C LEU A 192 3.66 3.32 9.96
N ASN A 193 2.52 2.96 10.53
CA ASN A 193 2.45 2.16 11.76
C ASN A 193 3.06 0.76 11.59
N HIS A 194 3.07 0.22 10.37
CA HIS A 194 3.73 -1.06 10.06
C HIS A 194 5.22 -0.93 9.68
N CYS A 195 5.75 0.31 9.61
CA CYS A 195 7.17 0.55 9.30
C CYS A 195 8.10 0.62 10.51
N ASN A 196 7.63 0.36 11.73
CA ASN A 196 8.42 0.54 12.96
C ASN A 196 9.75 -0.26 12.96
N ARG A 197 9.78 -1.41 12.28
CA ARG A 197 10.96 -2.26 12.13
C ARG A 197 11.69 -2.08 10.79
N PHE A 198 11.27 -1.07 10.00
CA PHE A 198 11.84 -0.72 8.70
C PHE A 198 12.07 0.79 8.63
N PRO A 199 13.04 1.33 9.42
CA PRO A 199 13.18 2.78 9.57
C PRO A 199 13.40 3.53 8.26
N TRP A 200 14.16 2.95 7.32
CA TRP A 200 14.42 3.57 6.01
C TRP A 200 13.20 3.52 5.10
N SER A 201 12.45 2.42 5.12
CA SER A 201 11.20 2.32 4.36
C SER A 201 10.14 3.29 4.92
N GLY A 202 9.99 3.36 6.23
CA GLY A 202 9.11 4.34 6.87
C GLY A 202 9.49 5.78 6.56
N PHE A 203 10.79 6.09 6.57
CA PHE A 203 11.30 7.40 6.15
C PHE A 203 10.93 7.70 4.70
N ALA A 204 11.18 6.77 3.77
CA ALA A 204 10.88 6.96 2.36
C ALA A 204 9.37 7.10 2.12
N PHE A 205 8.53 6.26 2.76
CA PHE A 205 7.08 6.37 2.67
C PHE A 205 6.56 7.71 3.21
N ALA A 206 6.99 8.13 4.40
CA ALA A 206 6.59 9.41 4.97
C ALA A 206 7.03 10.60 4.10
N PHE A 207 8.15 10.45 3.38
CA PHE A 207 8.68 11.45 2.47
C PHE A 207 7.91 11.54 1.15
N LEU A 208 7.53 10.38 0.58
CA LEU A 208 6.91 10.30 -0.74
C LEU A 208 5.38 10.36 -0.70
N ALA A 209 4.76 9.71 0.29
CA ALA A 209 3.31 9.58 0.38
C ALA A 209 2.65 10.88 0.85
N ALA A 210 1.70 11.37 0.07
CA ALA A 210 0.95 12.60 0.29
C ALA A 210 -0.39 12.56 -0.48
N GLY A 211 -1.07 13.68 -0.58
CA GLY A 211 -2.29 13.80 -1.39
C GLY A 211 -3.40 12.86 -0.92
N GLU A 212 -3.83 11.94 -1.77
CA GLU A 212 -4.92 11.01 -1.45
C GLU A 212 -4.61 10.09 -0.26
N SER A 213 -3.34 9.77 -0.02
CA SER A 213 -2.96 8.92 1.11
C SER A 213 -3.13 9.57 2.48
N GLU A 214 -3.28 10.89 2.52
CA GLU A 214 -3.52 11.70 3.72
C GLU A 214 -5.02 11.96 3.98
N GLN A 215 -5.91 11.42 3.15
CA GLN A 215 -7.35 11.46 3.38
C GLN A 215 -7.77 10.33 4.32
N LEU A 216 -8.80 10.60 5.14
CA LEU A 216 -9.40 9.57 5.99
C LEU A 216 -10.03 8.49 5.12
N VAL A 217 -9.75 7.25 5.47
CA VAL A 217 -10.33 6.07 4.84
C VAL A 217 -11.19 5.30 5.83
N SER A 218 -12.20 4.60 5.33
CA SER A 218 -13.19 3.92 6.16
C SER A 218 -13.36 2.45 5.75
N GLY A 219 -13.80 1.63 6.70
CA GLY A 219 -14.15 0.23 6.44
C GLY A 219 -13.04 -0.54 5.72
N ALA A 220 -13.38 -1.21 4.63
CA ALA A 220 -12.47 -2.06 3.86
C ALA A 220 -11.27 -1.31 3.24
N GLU A 221 -11.38 -0.01 2.98
CA GLU A 221 -10.27 0.79 2.44
C GLU A 221 -9.06 0.85 3.39
N GLN A 222 -9.26 0.58 4.68
CA GLN A 222 -8.21 0.52 5.68
C GLN A 222 -7.35 -0.76 5.58
N LEU A 223 -7.76 -1.75 4.79
CA LEU A 223 -7.14 -3.08 4.71
C LEU A 223 -6.03 -3.16 3.65
N CYS A 224 -5.32 -2.05 3.43
CA CYS A 224 -4.25 -1.96 2.42
C CYS A 224 -2.95 -2.72 2.80
N VAL A 225 -2.82 -3.19 4.05
CA VAL A 225 -1.67 -3.97 4.54
C VAL A 225 -2.12 -5.39 4.90
N PRO A 226 -1.39 -6.45 4.51
CA PRO A 226 -1.78 -7.84 4.82
C PRO A 226 -2.06 -8.11 6.30
N ALA A 227 -1.29 -7.52 7.21
CA ALA A 227 -1.52 -7.65 8.65
C ALA A 227 -2.86 -7.04 9.11
N GLU A 228 -3.25 -5.90 8.57
CA GLU A 228 -4.56 -5.27 8.83
C GLU A 228 -5.69 -6.14 8.28
N LEU A 229 -5.53 -6.68 7.07
CA LEU A 229 -6.50 -7.58 6.46
C LEU A 229 -6.76 -8.81 7.33
N VAL A 230 -5.72 -9.50 7.78
CA VAL A 230 -5.85 -10.68 8.64
C VAL A 230 -6.56 -10.32 9.95
N GLN A 231 -6.18 -9.22 10.60
CA GLN A 231 -6.79 -8.80 11.86
C GLN A 231 -8.28 -8.46 11.70
N ALA A 232 -8.64 -7.81 10.61
CA ALA A 232 -10.03 -7.47 10.32
C ALA A 232 -10.85 -8.73 10.02
N TRP A 233 -10.33 -9.64 9.18
CA TRP A 233 -11.04 -10.86 8.78
C TRP A 233 -11.18 -11.88 9.92
N LYS A 234 -10.26 -11.90 10.89
CA LYS A 234 -10.42 -12.71 12.13
C LYS A 234 -11.67 -12.33 12.95
N LYS A 235 -12.14 -11.10 12.82
CA LYS A 235 -13.32 -10.58 13.55
C LYS A 235 -14.54 -10.41 12.65
N ALA A 236 -14.37 -10.60 11.35
CA ALA A 236 -15.44 -10.42 10.37
C ALA A 236 -16.32 -11.68 10.27
N SER A 237 -17.55 -11.48 9.79
CA SER A 237 -18.51 -12.56 9.53
C SER A 237 -19.28 -12.31 8.24
N ILE A 238 -19.87 -13.38 7.71
CA ILE A 238 -20.84 -13.35 6.60
C ILE A 238 -22.12 -14.03 7.12
N ASN A 239 -23.24 -13.32 7.13
CA ASN A 239 -24.52 -13.82 7.63
C ASN A 239 -24.43 -14.43 9.05
N GLY A 240 -23.55 -13.88 9.90
CA GLY A 240 -23.34 -14.37 11.28
C GLY A 240 -22.36 -15.56 11.38
N VAL A 241 -21.83 -16.07 10.28
CA VAL A 241 -20.78 -17.10 10.27
C VAL A 241 -19.42 -16.42 10.24
N PRO A 242 -18.45 -16.78 11.11
CA PRO A 242 -17.10 -16.23 11.05
C PRO A 242 -16.48 -16.39 9.67
N LEU A 243 -15.87 -15.32 9.14
CA LEU A 243 -15.25 -15.33 7.80
C LEU A 243 -14.07 -16.30 7.71
N LEU A 244 -13.26 -16.42 8.77
CA LEU A 244 -12.18 -17.40 8.83
C LEU A 244 -12.68 -18.69 9.49
N ALA A 245 -12.47 -19.83 8.79
CA ALA A 245 -13.01 -21.12 9.19
C ALA A 245 -12.31 -21.70 10.42
N GLN A 246 -11.03 -21.45 10.58
CA GLN A 246 -10.20 -22.07 11.62
C GLN A 246 -8.93 -21.26 11.90
N GLU A 247 -8.12 -21.72 12.86
CA GLU A 247 -6.79 -21.19 13.08
C GLU A 247 -5.90 -21.37 11.83
N PRO A 248 -4.95 -20.43 11.58
CA PRO A 248 -4.10 -20.50 10.41
C PRO A 248 -3.22 -21.75 10.37
N VAL A 249 -3.04 -22.28 9.17
CA VAL A 249 -2.10 -23.37 8.91
C VAL A 249 -0.78 -22.79 8.41
N LEU A 250 0.33 -23.21 8.99
CA LEU A 250 1.67 -22.84 8.55
C LEU A 250 2.06 -23.71 7.34
N LEU A 251 2.15 -23.11 6.14
CA LEU A 251 2.54 -23.81 4.92
C LEU A 251 4.05 -23.78 4.68
N VAL A 252 4.70 -22.67 5.06
CA VAL A 252 6.15 -22.51 4.94
C VAL A 252 6.69 -21.99 6.26
N GLU A 253 7.66 -22.75 6.81
CA GLU A 253 8.40 -22.29 7.97
C GLU A 253 9.35 -21.16 7.57
N GLY A 254 9.36 -20.10 8.34
CA GLY A 254 10.20 -18.94 8.14
C GLY A 254 10.04 -17.97 9.30
N VAL A 255 10.74 -16.86 9.22
CA VAL A 255 10.67 -15.80 10.22
C VAL A 255 10.50 -14.44 9.55
N PRO A 256 9.74 -13.54 10.15
CA PRO A 256 9.72 -12.16 9.68
C PRO A 256 11.13 -11.57 9.70
N GLN A 257 11.51 -10.94 8.61
CA GLN A 257 12.81 -10.29 8.48
C GLN A 257 12.64 -8.78 8.69
N TRP A 258 13.60 -8.18 9.38
CA TRP A 258 13.54 -6.77 9.75
C TRP A 258 14.78 -6.02 9.27
N ASP A 259 14.70 -4.70 9.23
CA ASP A 259 15.87 -3.84 9.00
C ASP A 259 16.57 -3.59 10.35
N ASP A 260 17.59 -4.39 10.64
CA ASP A 260 18.39 -4.29 11.86
C ASP A 260 19.59 -3.33 11.70
N SER A 261 19.57 -2.46 10.69
CA SER A 261 20.64 -1.48 10.46
C SER A 261 20.75 -0.51 11.64
N TRP A 262 21.96 -0.42 12.21
CA TRP A 262 22.27 0.58 13.24
C TRP A 262 22.25 2.02 12.69
N PHE A 263 22.49 2.19 11.39
CA PHE A 263 22.41 3.48 10.71
C PHE A 263 20.98 3.76 10.27
N THR A 264 20.29 4.56 11.06
CA THR A 264 18.88 4.89 10.87
C THR A 264 18.70 6.31 10.32
N PRO A 265 17.54 6.64 9.69
CA PRO A 265 17.21 8.01 9.28
C PRO A 265 17.25 9.01 10.44
N MET A 266 16.93 8.57 11.65
CA MET A 266 17.00 9.39 12.85
C MET A 266 18.45 9.77 13.18
N LEU A 267 19.37 8.80 13.13
CA LEU A 267 20.80 9.06 13.34
C LEU A 267 21.35 10.00 12.28
N LEU A 268 21.00 9.77 11.01
CA LEU A 268 21.40 10.66 9.92
C LEU A 268 20.89 12.09 10.15
N ALA A 269 19.63 12.24 10.54
CA ALA A 269 19.02 13.55 10.80
C ALA A 269 19.74 14.30 11.94
N TRP A 270 20.09 13.59 13.04
CA TRP A 270 20.88 14.16 14.12
C TRP A 270 22.29 14.57 13.67
N LEU A 271 22.99 13.74 12.88
CA LEU A 271 24.31 14.08 12.36
C LEU A 271 24.26 15.35 11.49
N ILE A 272 23.27 15.46 10.61
CA ILE A 272 23.07 16.63 9.74
C ILE A 272 22.74 17.85 10.59
N LEU A 273 21.88 17.74 11.60
CA LEU A 273 21.55 18.85 12.50
C LEU A 273 22.77 19.31 13.30
N CYS A 274 23.56 18.40 13.88
CA CYS A 274 24.80 18.73 14.57
C CYS A 274 25.81 19.43 13.63
N LEU A 275 25.94 18.95 12.39
CA LEU A 275 26.79 19.59 11.38
C LEU A 275 26.29 21.02 11.05
N ALA A 276 24.98 21.21 10.90
CA ALA A 276 24.38 22.53 10.66
C ALA A 276 24.67 23.51 11.82
N ILE A 277 24.48 23.05 13.07
CA ILE A 277 24.80 23.83 14.27
C ILE A 277 26.28 24.16 14.34
N ALA A 278 27.17 23.18 14.16
CA ALA A 278 28.62 23.39 14.16
C ALA A 278 29.03 24.39 13.07
N ASN A 279 28.41 24.34 11.89
CA ASN A 279 28.72 25.25 10.79
C ASN A 279 28.30 26.72 11.06
N ILE A 280 27.40 26.97 11.98
CA ILE A 280 27.10 28.35 12.44
C ILE A 280 28.37 28.97 13.07
N PHE A 281 29.14 28.17 13.86
CA PHE A 281 30.37 28.63 14.52
C PHE A 281 31.59 28.58 13.59
N TRP A 282 31.74 27.51 12.80
CA TRP A 282 32.86 27.34 11.89
C TRP A 282 32.79 28.22 10.66
N ASN A 283 31.58 28.61 10.28
CA ASN A 283 31.27 29.49 9.15
C ASN A 283 31.93 29.03 7.82
N LYS A 284 31.81 27.75 7.49
CA LYS A 284 32.40 27.18 6.29
C LYS A 284 31.40 27.24 5.14
N PRO A 285 31.67 28.03 4.08
CA PRO A 285 30.73 28.21 2.98
C PRO A 285 30.47 26.92 2.16
N TYR A 286 31.42 26.00 2.12
CA TYR A 286 31.23 24.72 1.42
C TYR A 286 30.16 23.85 2.09
N CYS A 287 30.01 23.91 3.42
CA CYS A 287 28.92 23.21 4.13
C CYS A 287 27.56 23.80 3.75
N ASP A 288 27.46 25.12 3.67
CA ASP A 288 26.21 25.80 3.23
C ASP A 288 25.84 25.36 1.82
N TRP A 289 26.80 25.35 0.89
CA TRP A 289 26.59 24.93 -0.49
C TRP A 289 26.17 23.46 -0.60
N LEU A 290 26.81 22.57 0.14
CA LEU A 290 26.49 21.16 0.13
C LEU A 290 25.05 20.92 0.62
N MET A 291 24.64 21.58 1.70
CA MET A 291 23.29 21.49 2.24
C MET A 291 22.27 22.05 1.25
N LEU A 292 22.53 23.23 0.65
CA LEU A 292 21.66 23.83 -0.36
C LEU A 292 21.56 22.99 -1.63
N LEU A 293 22.67 22.39 -2.05
CA LEU A 293 22.64 21.46 -3.18
C LEU A 293 21.75 20.25 -2.88
N ALA A 294 21.90 19.65 -1.71
CA ALA A 294 21.06 18.52 -1.28
C ALA A 294 19.59 18.90 -1.26
N GLN A 295 19.24 20.08 -0.69
CA GLN A 295 17.88 20.59 -0.69
C GLN A 295 17.34 20.79 -2.13
N THR A 296 18.16 21.33 -3.01
CA THR A 296 17.78 21.56 -4.41
C THR A 296 17.52 20.27 -5.16
N VAL A 297 18.39 19.26 -5.00
CA VAL A 297 18.23 17.95 -5.64
C VAL A 297 16.97 17.25 -5.14
N VAL A 298 16.77 17.21 -3.83
CA VAL A 298 15.59 16.61 -3.21
C VAL A 298 14.32 17.36 -3.65
N GLY A 299 14.35 18.69 -3.61
CA GLY A 299 13.21 19.50 -4.02
C GLY A 299 12.88 19.37 -5.51
N ALA A 300 13.88 19.27 -6.39
CA ALA A 300 13.67 19.01 -7.81
C ALA A 300 13.05 17.63 -8.06
N ALA A 301 13.51 16.60 -7.35
CA ALA A 301 12.93 15.27 -7.41
C ALA A 301 11.46 15.25 -6.94
N MET A 302 11.14 15.94 -5.84
CA MET A 302 9.77 16.07 -5.37
C MET A 302 8.88 16.84 -6.36
N MET A 303 9.37 17.93 -6.93
CA MET A 303 8.64 18.67 -7.97
C MET A 303 8.38 17.78 -9.20
N TYR A 304 9.38 16.97 -9.60
CA TYR A 304 9.18 16.01 -10.68
C TYR A 304 8.06 15.03 -10.35
N LEU A 305 8.05 14.43 -9.15
CA LEU A 305 7.00 13.50 -8.74
C LEU A 305 5.62 14.16 -8.72
N ILE A 306 5.50 15.38 -8.18
CA ILE A 306 4.22 16.09 -8.12
C ILE A 306 3.70 16.46 -9.50
N CYS A 307 4.58 16.88 -10.42
CA CYS A 307 4.17 17.41 -11.71
C CYS A 307 4.05 16.36 -12.82
N PHE A 308 4.79 15.27 -12.74
CA PHE A 308 4.96 14.31 -13.84
C PHE A 308 4.69 12.85 -13.46
N SER A 309 4.55 12.53 -12.17
CA SER A 309 4.20 11.17 -11.76
C SER A 309 2.68 10.95 -11.81
N ASN A 310 2.28 9.79 -12.31
CA ASN A 310 0.91 9.32 -12.28
C ASN A 310 0.53 8.65 -10.92
N LEU A 311 1.46 8.61 -9.97
CA LEU A 311 1.19 8.09 -8.63
C LEU A 311 0.29 9.06 -7.87
N CYS A 312 -0.93 8.67 -7.56
CA CYS A 312 -1.89 9.50 -6.83
C CYS A 312 -1.40 9.90 -5.43
N CYS A 313 -0.54 9.08 -4.82
CA CYS A 313 0.03 9.33 -3.50
C CYS A 313 1.22 10.30 -3.47
N THR A 314 1.56 10.98 -4.57
CA THR A 314 2.68 11.95 -4.61
C THR A 314 2.23 13.39 -4.74
N SER A 315 0.95 13.65 -5.01
CA SER A 315 0.39 14.99 -5.18
C SER A 315 0.34 15.77 -3.86
N TRP A 316 0.43 17.10 -3.94
CA TRP A 316 0.24 18.01 -2.79
C TRP A 316 1.10 17.72 -1.57
N ASN A 317 2.36 17.36 -1.77
CA ASN A 317 3.25 17.00 -0.69
C ASN A 317 3.73 18.22 0.10
N TRP A 318 3.38 18.30 1.39
CA TRP A 318 3.76 19.36 2.31
C TRP A 318 5.27 19.52 2.50
N LEU A 319 6.04 18.47 2.24
CA LEU A 319 7.51 18.53 2.26
C LEU A 319 8.09 19.38 1.12
N LEU A 320 7.30 19.75 0.11
CA LEU A 320 7.74 20.70 -0.91
C LEU A 320 7.98 22.11 -0.34
N ILE A 321 7.34 22.46 0.79
CA ILE A 321 7.58 23.75 1.44
C ILE A 321 9.05 23.87 1.89
N PRO A 322 9.62 22.95 2.70
CA PRO A 322 11.01 22.99 3.09
C PRO A 322 11.99 22.49 2.03
N PHE A 323 11.59 21.53 1.18
CA PHE A 323 12.42 20.93 0.14
C PHE A 323 11.97 21.41 -1.25
N ASN A 324 12.54 22.51 -1.72
CA ASN A 324 12.29 23.03 -3.06
C ASN A 324 13.56 23.66 -3.65
N PRO A 325 13.67 23.83 -4.97
CA PRO A 325 14.87 24.35 -5.61
C PRO A 325 14.99 25.89 -5.57
N LEU A 326 13.97 26.61 -5.09
CA LEU A 326 13.93 28.06 -5.12
C LEU A 326 15.12 28.75 -4.41
N PRO A 327 15.61 28.28 -3.24
CA PRO A 327 16.78 28.84 -2.59
C PRO A 327 18.03 28.87 -3.47
N ALA A 328 18.26 27.85 -4.30
CA ALA A 328 19.37 27.84 -5.23
C ALA A 328 19.15 28.80 -6.41
N ILE A 329 17.94 28.82 -6.97
CA ILE A 329 17.57 29.69 -8.10
C ILE A 329 17.70 31.17 -7.71
N PHE A 330 17.21 31.52 -6.52
CA PHE A 330 17.20 32.91 -6.04
C PHE A 330 18.38 33.21 -5.10
N TRP A 331 19.47 32.45 -5.16
CA TRP A 331 20.62 32.61 -4.27
C TRP A 331 21.18 34.03 -4.22
N TYR A 332 21.20 34.74 -5.36
CA TYR A 332 21.68 36.13 -5.47
C TYR A 332 20.92 37.08 -4.55
N TRP A 333 19.62 36.88 -4.41
CA TRP A 333 18.73 37.68 -3.57
C TRP A 333 18.54 37.16 -2.14
N ARG A 334 19.38 36.23 -1.66
CA ARG A 334 19.23 35.55 -0.34
C ARG A 334 19.10 36.53 0.84
N LYS A 335 19.69 37.72 0.77
CA LYS A 335 19.57 38.76 1.81
C LYS A 335 18.13 39.21 2.08
N TYR A 336 17.22 39.03 1.12
CA TYR A 336 15.82 39.45 1.23
C TYR A 336 14.92 38.27 1.65
N TRP A 337 15.17 37.06 1.18
CA TRP A 337 14.27 35.92 1.39
C TRP A 337 14.73 34.93 2.50
N ALA A 338 16.00 34.94 2.89
CA ALA A 338 16.52 33.92 3.81
C ALA A 338 15.82 33.93 5.17
N LEU A 339 15.59 35.11 5.76
CA LEU A 339 14.89 35.20 7.05
C LEU A 339 13.41 34.79 6.95
N PRO A 340 12.58 35.35 6.07
CA PRO A 340 11.19 34.92 5.98
C PRO A 340 11.04 33.44 5.61
N TYR A 341 11.89 32.90 4.73
CA TYR A 341 11.85 31.49 4.39
C TYR A 341 12.26 30.59 5.56
N ALA A 342 13.30 30.93 6.31
CA ALA A 342 13.66 30.21 7.53
C ALA A 342 12.49 30.20 8.54
N CYS A 343 11.78 31.33 8.72
CA CYS A 343 10.60 31.40 9.59
C CYS A 343 9.48 30.45 9.08
N VAL A 344 9.23 30.38 7.77
CA VAL A 344 8.25 29.46 7.18
C VAL A 344 8.66 28.00 7.46
N MET A 345 9.94 27.64 7.26
CA MET A 345 10.43 26.29 7.54
C MET A 345 10.32 25.93 9.02
N MET A 346 10.63 26.85 9.92
CA MET A 346 10.48 26.64 11.37
C MET A 346 9.01 26.52 11.77
N GLY A 347 8.12 27.32 11.19
CA GLY A 347 6.67 27.19 11.34
C GLY A 347 6.16 25.84 10.89
N TRP A 348 6.68 25.36 9.75
CA TRP A 348 6.39 24.01 9.25
C TRP A 348 6.85 22.94 10.26
N CYS A 349 8.09 23.05 10.80
CA CYS A 349 8.58 22.13 11.83
C CYS A 349 7.65 22.09 13.05
N LEU A 350 7.20 23.25 13.51
CA LEU A 350 6.29 23.36 14.65
C LEU A 350 4.94 22.69 14.34
N ALA A 351 4.36 22.96 13.19
CA ALA A 351 3.10 22.37 12.75
C ALA A 351 3.20 20.84 12.67
N MET A 352 4.26 20.30 12.04
CA MET A 352 4.46 18.86 11.92
C MET A 352 4.73 18.20 13.27
N ALA A 353 5.50 18.84 14.14
CA ALA A 353 5.74 18.34 15.51
C ALA A 353 4.44 18.31 16.32
N THR A 354 3.59 19.32 16.19
CA THR A 354 2.29 19.37 16.87
C THR A 354 1.38 18.24 16.38
N ASN A 355 1.26 18.04 15.07
CA ASN A 355 0.50 16.92 14.50
C ASN A 355 1.00 15.57 15.04
N LEU A 356 2.31 15.36 15.03
CA LEU A 356 2.92 14.12 15.51
C LEU A 356 2.67 13.87 17.01
N LEU A 357 2.71 14.91 17.82
CA LEU A 357 2.40 14.83 19.26
C LEU A 357 0.92 14.54 19.52
N TRP A 358 0.02 14.93 18.64
CA TRP A 358 -1.41 14.62 18.71
C TRP A 358 -1.79 13.27 18.11
N GLY A 359 -0.79 12.50 17.63
CA GLY A 359 -0.99 11.16 17.09
C GLY A 359 -1.24 11.10 15.58
N HIS A 360 -1.20 12.23 14.90
CA HIS A 360 -1.34 12.28 13.43
C HIS A 360 0.03 12.17 12.75
N VAL A 361 0.32 11.03 12.14
CA VAL A 361 1.64 10.75 11.55
C VAL A 361 1.68 11.19 10.08
N MET A 362 1.90 12.48 9.84
CA MET A 362 2.15 12.99 8.49
C MET A 362 3.62 12.79 8.06
N VAL A 363 4.56 13.02 8.98
CA VAL A 363 6.01 12.86 8.79
C VAL A 363 6.64 12.37 10.09
N GLY A 364 7.80 11.68 10.02
CA GLY A 364 8.52 11.26 11.22
C GLY A 364 9.44 12.35 11.78
N TRP A 365 9.89 12.20 13.03
CA TRP A 365 10.83 13.11 13.70
C TRP A 365 12.11 13.35 12.92
N SER A 366 12.60 12.36 12.17
CA SER A 366 13.80 12.52 11.31
C SER A 366 13.60 13.59 10.24
N HIS A 367 12.42 13.70 9.64
CA HIS A 367 12.10 14.76 8.67
C HIS A 367 12.10 16.14 9.32
N ILE A 368 11.51 16.25 10.52
CA ILE A 368 11.45 17.51 11.26
C ILE A 368 12.88 17.99 11.61
N LEU A 369 13.75 17.09 12.09
CA LEU A 369 15.14 17.41 12.39
C LEU A 369 15.93 17.83 11.15
N LEU A 370 15.71 17.16 10.01
CA LEU A 370 16.31 17.56 8.74
C LEU A 370 15.87 18.97 8.34
N VAL A 371 14.56 19.25 8.34
CA VAL A 371 14.05 20.60 8.00
C VAL A 371 14.58 21.65 8.97
N LEU A 372 14.70 21.33 10.26
CA LEU A 372 15.31 22.22 11.24
C LEU A 372 16.78 22.53 10.90
N ALA A 373 17.55 21.51 10.49
CA ALA A 373 18.95 21.70 10.07
C ALA A 373 19.05 22.64 8.86
N TRP A 374 18.20 22.45 7.84
CA TRP A 374 18.13 23.36 6.67
C TRP A 374 17.67 24.75 7.06
N SER A 375 16.71 24.88 7.98
CA SER A 375 16.25 26.16 8.50
C SER A 375 17.40 26.98 9.09
N LEU A 376 18.28 26.33 9.87
CA LEU A 376 19.46 26.97 10.45
C LEU A 376 20.45 27.45 9.41
N ILE A 377 20.73 26.65 8.38
CA ILE A 377 21.61 27.02 7.28
C ILE A 377 21.06 28.18 6.46
N VAL A 378 19.76 28.19 6.20
CA VAL A 378 19.09 29.29 5.51
C VAL A 378 19.10 30.56 6.35
N LEU A 379 18.77 30.44 7.67
CA LEU A 379 18.75 31.55 8.60
C LEU A 379 20.13 32.24 8.68
N LYS A 380 21.20 31.45 8.68
CA LYS A 380 22.59 31.95 8.65
C LYS A 380 22.87 32.89 7.47
N GLN A 381 22.15 32.74 6.33
CA GLN A 381 22.33 33.59 5.14
C GLN A 381 21.63 34.96 5.28
N SER A 382 20.84 35.18 6.34
CA SER A 382 20.18 36.47 6.57
C SER A 382 21.17 37.53 7.05
N PRO A 383 21.06 38.80 6.59
CA PRO A 383 21.96 39.88 7.01
C PRO A 383 21.99 40.11 8.52
N TRP A 384 20.84 39.94 9.17
CA TRP A 384 20.70 40.09 10.60
C TRP A 384 21.56 39.09 11.39
N VAL A 385 21.54 37.81 11.02
CA VAL A 385 22.36 36.78 11.66
C VAL A 385 23.84 36.95 11.31
N CYS A 386 24.16 37.32 10.05
CA CYS A 386 25.53 37.64 9.65
C CYS A 386 26.15 38.74 10.51
N THR A 387 25.38 39.79 10.80
CA THR A 387 25.85 40.90 11.66
C THR A 387 26.09 40.44 13.10
N LEU A 388 25.15 39.65 13.68
CA LEU A 388 25.32 39.10 15.04
C LEU A 388 26.55 38.20 15.17
N LEU A 389 26.83 37.40 14.16
CA LEU A 389 27.99 36.48 14.16
C LEU A 389 29.31 37.22 13.93
N SER A 390 29.30 38.35 13.22
CA SER A 390 30.51 39.16 13.00
C SER A 390 30.95 39.98 14.20
N HIS A 391 30.03 40.35 15.11
CA HIS A 391 30.33 41.05 16.36
C HIS A 391 30.95 40.13 17.46
N LYS A 392 30.99 38.82 17.25
CA LYS A 392 31.57 37.84 18.17
C LYS A 392 33.01 37.42 17.82
N LYS A 393 33.56 37.95 16.73
CA LYS A 393 34.99 37.83 16.36
C LYS A 393 35.72 39.11 16.71
#